data_cbe66e005d8ba600e5d9306265c66cf2
#
_entry.id   cbe66e005d8ba600e5d9306265c66cf2
#
_cell.length_a   1.000
_cell.length_b   1.000
_cell.length_c   1.000
_cell.angle_alpha   90.00
_cell.angle_beta   90.00
_cell.angle_gamma   90.00
#
_symmetry.space_group_name_H-M   'P 1'
#
loop_
_entity.id
_entity.type
_entity.pdbx_description
1 polymer ?
#
loop_
_entity_poly.entity_id
_entity_poly.type
_entity_poly.pdbx_seq_one_letter_code
_entity_poly.pdbx_strand_id
1 'polypeptide(L)'
;MIQFFSDMKVGTKILVISLFLAIIPTMLLGLVSYSSSVNVINEQIETLLETQVQDMKGWTNDVYKLTRNKVNSDLNVLRQNFYAKGTPEIIDNKMTLIDKNGKEFVVNGNFEIVDGVRDLVGGAATVFQVYNNSYAVRISTNVKGTDGERAVGTHLTDNVYEVAVKQGETYYGRRDLFGVNYVTAYEPIIDKNGTVIGVLFVGTEEEQTLDVVKKSIRNTVVGMNEYMFVLDGNGMVLVHPTLSDANWSEMGYVREMLENKDGA
;
A
#
# COMPACT_ATOMS: atom_id res chain seq x y z
N MET A 1 18.22 -65.68 18.06
CA MET A 1 18.69 -64.69 19.04
C MET A 1 18.68 -65.19 20.48
N ILE A 2 17.62 -65.83 20.96
CA ILE A 2 17.53 -66.39 22.34
C ILE A 2 18.56 -67.50 22.62
N GLN A 3 18.79 -68.39 21.66
CA GLN A 3 19.76 -69.49 21.77
C GLN A 3 21.20 -68.99 21.86
N PHE A 4 21.57 -67.93 21.09
CA PHE A 4 22.92 -67.35 21.13
C PHE A 4 23.23 -66.72 22.50
N PHE A 5 22.23 -66.08 23.13
CA PHE A 5 22.35 -65.49 24.47
C PHE A 5 22.47 -66.62 25.54
N SER A 6 21.82 -67.79 25.35
CA SER A 6 21.88 -68.93 26.25
C SER A 6 23.29 -69.49 26.36
N ASP A 7 24.06 -69.55 25.28
CA ASP A 7 25.37 -70.22 25.20
C ASP A 7 26.55 -69.33 25.63
N MET A 8 26.28 -68.04 25.97
CA MET A 8 27.31 -67.09 26.43
C MET A 8 27.72 -67.34 27.87
N LYS A 9 29.05 -67.14 28.18
CA LYS A 9 29.57 -67.20 29.55
C LYS A 9 28.88 -66.17 30.44
N VAL A 10 28.69 -66.44 31.71
CA VAL A 10 27.95 -65.57 32.67
C VAL A 10 28.52 -64.18 32.69
N GLY A 11 29.82 -63.94 32.67
CA GLY A 11 30.47 -62.66 32.64
C GLY A 11 30.08 -61.83 31.39
N THR A 12 29.98 -62.50 30.23
CA THR A 12 29.56 -61.83 28.97
C THR A 12 28.10 -61.50 29.00
N LYS A 13 27.22 -62.30 29.59
CA LYS A 13 25.82 -62.03 29.81
C LYS A 13 25.61 -60.72 30.64
N ILE A 14 26.34 -60.64 31.77
CA ILE A 14 26.28 -59.46 32.66
C ILE A 14 26.75 -58.20 31.90
N LEU A 15 27.83 -58.30 31.13
CA LEU A 15 28.36 -57.16 30.35
C LEU A 15 27.38 -56.69 29.29
N VAL A 16 26.72 -57.59 28.56
CA VAL A 16 25.71 -57.27 27.56
C VAL A 16 24.49 -56.61 28.21
N ILE A 17 24.01 -57.19 29.33
CA ILE A 17 22.86 -56.61 30.04
C ILE A 17 23.16 -55.18 30.56
N SER A 18 24.34 -54.98 31.17
CA SER A 18 24.76 -53.70 31.68
C SER A 18 24.90 -52.64 30.56
N LEU A 19 25.39 -53.06 29.39
CA LEU A 19 25.51 -52.24 28.20
C LEU A 19 24.12 -51.78 27.70
N PHE A 20 23.17 -52.70 27.59
CA PHE A 20 21.80 -52.35 27.21
C PHE A 20 21.12 -51.47 28.25
N LEU A 21 21.35 -51.71 29.54
CA LEU A 21 20.78 -50.89 30.61
C LEU A 21 21.32 -49.46 30.61
N ALA A 22 22.55 -49.24 30.11
CA ALA A 22 23.13 -47.93 29.98
C ALA A 22 22.72 -47.23 28.65
N ILE A 23 22.73 -47.95 27.52
CA ILE A 23 22.49 -47.37 26.19
C ILE A 23 21.02 -47.05 25.95
N ILE A 24 20.10 -47.96 26.34
CA ILE A 24 18.66 -47.75 26.05
C ILE A 24 18.11 -46.50 26.72
N PRO A 25 18.32 -46.24 28.03
CA PRO A 25 17.83 -45.03 28.67
C PRO A 25 18.46 -43.75 28.08
N THR A 26 19.78 -43.79 27.80
CA THR A 26 20.44 -42.60 27.21
C THR A 26 19.94 -42.28 25.81
N MET A 27 19.69 -43.32 25.00
CA MET A 27 19.09 -43.15 23.66
C MET A 27 17.66 -42.63 23.73
N LEU A 28 16.83 -43.12 24.65
CA LEU A 28 15.48 -42.66 24.90
C LEU A 28 15.48 -41.20 25.35
N LEU A 29 16.34 -40.83 26.31
CA LEU A 29 16.49 -39.45 26.76
C LEU A 29 16.94 -38.54 25.62
N GLY A 30 17.86 -38.97 24.77
CA GLY A 30 18.31 -38.26 23.59
C GLY A 30 17.15 -37.99 22.59
N LEU A 31 16.34 -39.02 22.33
CA LEU A 31 15.18 -38.88 21.44
C LEU A 31 14.10 -37.91 22.00
N VAL A 32 13.78 -38.03 23.29
CA VAL A 32 12.83 -37.14 23.95
C VAL A 32 13.35 -35.71 23.96
N SER A 33 14.62 -35.50 24.29
CA SER A 33 15.25 -34.19 24.30
C SER A 33 15.27 -33.56 22.90
N TYR A 34 15.60 -34.36 21.89
CA TYR A 34 15.57 -33.91 20.48
C TYR A 34 14.16 -33.48 20.05
N SER A 35 13.16 -34.34 20.29
CA SER A 35 11.76 -34.03 19.93
C SER A 35 11.25 -32.79 20.67
N SER A 36 11.55 -32.66 21.96
CA SER A 36 11.17 -31.47 22.74
C SER A 36 11.86 -30.21 22.22
N SER A 37 13.15 -30.28 21.87
CA SER A 37 13.89 -29.14 21.33
C SER A 37 13.35 -28.69 19.98
N VAL A 38 13.00 -29.62 19.08
CA VAL A 38 12.39 -29.30 17.79
C VAL A 38 11.05 -28.62 17.98
N ASN A 39 10.20 -29.09 18.88
CA ASN A 39 8.91 -28.47 19.14
C ASN A 39 9.05 -27.05 19.68
N VAL A 40 9.95 -26.81 20.64
CA VAL A 40 10.21 -25.47 21.20
C VAL A 40 10.75 -24.52 20.12
N ILE A 41 11.64 -24.99 19.25
CA ILE A 41 12.16 -24.18 18.14
C ILE A 41 11.03 -23.81 17.18
N ASN A 42 10.17 -24.76 16.82
CA ASN A 42 9.05 -24.49 15.93
C ASN A 42 8.07 -23.47 16.51
N GLU A 43 7.68 -23.60 17.80
CA GLU A 43 6.85 -22.61 18.49
C GLU A 43 7.49 -21.22 18.52
N GLN A 44 8.79 -21.14 18.74
CA GLN A 44 9.52 -19.86 18.73
C GLN A 44 9.55 -19.23 17.33
N ILE A 45 9.73 -20.05 16.29
CA ILE A 45 9.69 -19.59 14.89
C ILE A 45 8.28 -19.06 14.55
N GLU A 46 7.21 -19.81 14.86
CA GLU A 46 5.83 -19.36 14.64
C GLU A 46 5.57 -18.03 15.34
N THR A 47 5.88 -17.92 16.62
CA THR A 47 5.68 -16.67 17.38
C THR A 47 6.47 -15.49 16.78
N LEU A 48 7.71 -15.75 16.33
CA LEU A 48 8.53 -14.72 15.68
C LEU A 48 7.90 -14.27 14.36
N LEU A 49 7.44 -15.20 13.53
CA LEU A 49 6.80 -14.93 12.25
C LEU A 49 5.50 -14.13 12.44
N GLU A 50 4.65 -14.55 13.37
CA GLU A 50 3.43 -13.84 13.70
C GLU A 50 3.72 -12.39 14.13
N THR A 51 4.70 -12.20 15.02
CA THR A 51 5.12 -10.87 15.47
C THR A 51 5.59 -10.01 14.30
N GLN A 52 6.44 -10.55 13.42
CA GLN A 52 6.93 -9.83 12.25
C GLN A 52 5.80 -9.46 11.27
N VAL A 53 4.84 -10.35 11.06
CA VAL A 53 3.67 -10.07 10.22
C VAL A 53 2.81 -8.96 10.82
N GLN A 54 2.58 -8.98 12.14
CA GLN A 54 1.81 -7.92 12.82
C GLN A 54 2.52 -6.57 12.77
N ASP A 55 3.84 -6.55 12.98
CA ASP A 55 4.64 -5.32 12.86
C ASP A 55 4.55 -4.74 11.44
N MET A 56 4.59 -5.59 10.40
CA MET A 56 4.44 -5.14 9.02
C MET A 56 3.05 -4.63 8.69
N LYS A 57 1.99 -5.27 9.21
CA LYS A 57 0.62 -4.72 9.11
C LYS A 57 0.55 -3.34 9.76
N GLY A 58 1.18 -3.16 10.92
CA GLY A 58 1.31 -1.87 11.60
C GLY A 58 2.00 -0.82 10.71
N TRP A 59 3.16 -1.14 10.16
CA TRP A 59 3.90 -0.22 9.29
C TRP A 59 3.15 0.15 8.01
N THR A 60 2.48 -0.82 7.38
CA THR A 60 1.65 -0.56 6.19
C THR A 60 0.53 0.44 6.51
N ASN A 61 -0.14 0.29 7.65
CA ASN A 61 -1.16 1.22 8.10
C ASN A 61 -0.59 2.61 8.42
N ASP A 62 0.58 2.68 9.03
CA ASP A 62 1.23 3.96 9.36
C ASP A 62 1.69 4.69 8.10
N VAL A 63 2.24 3.97 7.11
CA VAL A 63 2.59 4.54 5.80
C VAL A 63 1.34 5.06 5.09
N TYR A 64 0.24 4.32 5.11
CA TYR A 64 -1.03 4.80 4.54
C TYR A 64 -1.52 6.07 5.24
N LYS A 65 -1.46 6.14 6.57
CA LYS A 65 -1.80 7.34 7.35
C LYS A 65 -0.89 8.52 7.00
N LEU A 66 0.42 8.29 6.92
CA LEU A 66 1.40 9.33 6.55
C LEU A 66 1.14 9.86 5.14
N THR A 67 0.88 8.97 4.16
CA THR A 67 0.53 9.36 2.80
C THR A 67 -0.76 10.15 2.75
N ARG A 68 -1.78 9.75 3.49
CA ARG A 68 -3.05 10.49 3.60
C ARG A 68 -2.84 11.86 4.22
N ASN A 69 -2.01 11.97 5.26
CA ASN A 69 -1.67 13.26 5.87
C ASN A 69 -0.91 14.15 4.89
N LYS A 70 0.01 13.59 4.09
CA LYS A 70 0.68 14.33 3.02
C LYS A 70 -0.33 14.85 2.00
N VAL A 71 -1.21 14.00 1.48
CA VAL A 71 -2.26 14.37 0.53
C VAL A 71 -3.14 15.49 1.10
N ASN A 72 -3.52 15.44 2.37
CA ASN A 72 -4.25 16.51 3.04
C ASN A 72 -3.45 17.82 3.10
N SER A 73 -2.16 17.75 3.37
CA SER A 73 -1.28 18.93 3.38
C SER A 73 -1.16 19.52 1.99
N ASP A 74 -0.98 18.69 0.96
CA ASP A 74 -0.90 19.11 -0.44
C ASP A 74 -2.22 19.75 -0.90
N LEU A 75 -3.37 19.19 -0.48
CA LEU A 75 -4.70 19.77 -0.75
C LEU A 75 -4.86 21.15 -0.09
N ASN A 76 -4.37 21.32 1.13
CA ASN A 76 -4.37 22.63 1.79
C ASN A 76 -3.52 23.66 1.02
N VAL A 77 -2.36 23.27 0.50
CA VAL A 77 -1.51 24.14 -0.33
C VAL A 77 -2.23 24.51 -1.62
N LEU A 78 -2.85 23.55 -2.33
CA LEU A 78 -3.63 23.82 -3.52
C LEU A 78 -4.81 24.76 -3.23
N ARG A 79 -5.56 24.48 -2.17
CA ARG A 79 -6.69 25.32 -1.73
C ARG A 79 -6.26 26.75 -1.45
N GLN A 80 -5.19 26.94 -0.69
CA GLN A 80 -4.65 28.26 -0.38
C GLN A 80 -4.21 29.00 -1.65
N ASN A 81 -3.47 28.36 -2.55
CA ASN A 81 -3.02 28.97 -3.80
C ASN A 81 -4.19 29.32 -4.72
N PHE A 82 -5.22 28.47 -4.77
CA PHE A 82 -6.42 28.70 -5.58
C PHE A 82 -7.21 29.89 -5.05
N TYR A 83 -7.62 29.87 -3.79
CA TYR A 83 -8.46 30.93 -3.21
C TYR A 83 -7.69 32.25 -2.96
N ALA A 84 -6.35 32.23 -2.91
CA ALA A 84 -5.54 33.45 -2.87
C ALA A 84 -5.68 34.28 -4.16
N LYS A 85 -6.06 33.66 -5.29
CA LYS A 85 -6.33 34.36 -6.56
C LYS A 85 -7.70 35.03 -6.59
N GLY A 86 -8.65 34.63 -5.74
CA GLY A 86 -9.98 35.21 -5.65
C GLY A 86 -11.09 34.21 -5.41
N THR A 87 -12.32 34.72 -5.53
CA THR A 87 -13.54 33.89 -5.39
C THR A 87 -13.89 33.24 -6.73
N PRO A 88 -14.18 31.91 -6.75
CA PRO A 88 -14.47 31.23 -8.00
C PRO A 88 -15.89 31.51 -8.51
N GLU A 89 -15.97 31.86 -9.79
CA GLU A 89 -17.21 32.04 -10.55
C GLU A 89 -17.06 31.44 -11.95
N ILE A 90 -18.18 31.12 -12.61
CA ILE A 90 -18.19 30.72 -14.02
C ILE A 90 -18.55 31.95 -14.86
N ILE A 91 -17.61 32.44 -15.65
CA ILE A 91 -17.78 33.58 -16.57
C ILE A 91 -17.45 33.08 -17.98
N ASP A 92 -18.32 33.30 -18.93
CA ASP A 92 -18.19 32.89 -20.33
C ASP A 92 -17.78 31.40 -20.46
N ASN A 93 -18.45 30.56 -19.67
CA ASN A 93 -18.19 29.09 -19.59
C ASN A 93 -16.77 28.72 -19.14
N LYS A 94 -16.07 29.62 -18.45
CA LYS A 94 -14.72 29.38 -17.87
C LYS A 94 -14.71 29.65 -16.38
N MET A 95 -13.99 28.83 -15.63
CA MET A 95 -13.73 29.07 -14.22
C MET A 95 -12.82 30.30 -14.09
N THR A 96 -13.27 31.29 -13.41
CA THR A 96 -12.57 32.59 -13.20
C THR A 96 -12.53 32.87 -11.71
N LEU A 97 -11.40 33.28 -11.19
CA LEU A 97 -11.22 33.73 -9.82
C LEU A 97 -11.19 35.25 -9.81
N ILE A 98 -12.07 35.84 -9.01
CA ILE A 98 -12.22 37.31 -8.92
C ILE A 98 -11.63 37.77 -7.59
N ASP A 99 -10.60 38.59 -7.64
CA ASP A 99 -9.99 39.17 -6.44
C ASP A 99 -10.85 40.28 -5.83
N LYS A 100 -10.47 40.77 -4.64
CA LYS A 100 -11.18 41.86 -3.95
C LYS A 100 -11.21 43.20 -4.69
N ASN A 101 -10.38 43.37 -5.72
CA ASN A 101 -10.30 44.56 -6.55
C ASN A 101 -11.04 44.38 -7.89
N GLY A 102 -11.69 43.23 -8.11
CA GLY A 102 -12.36 42.86 -9.33
C GLY A 102 -11.44 42.39 -10.46
N LYS A 103 -10.17 42.07 -10.14
CA LYS A 103 -9.25 41.51 -11.13
C LYS A 103 -9.56 40.04 -11.35
N GLU A 104 -9.67 39.66 -12.61
CA GLU A 104 -9.98 38.31 -13.06
C GLU A 104 -8.70 37.47 -13.27
N PHE A 105 -8.77 36.20 -12.85
CA PHE A 105 -7.78 35.18 -13.13
C PHE A 105 -8.49 33.96 -13.73
N VAL A 106 -8.35 33.76 -15.03
CA VAL A 106 -8.94 32.61 -15.73
C VAL A 106 -8.14 31.37 -15.47
N VAL A 107 -8.77 30.31 -14.95
CA VAL A 107 -8.14 29.03 -14.58
C VAL A 107 -7.99 28.10 -15.78
N ASN A 108 -8.95 28.13 -16.72
CA ASN A 108 -8.95 27.25 -17.89
C ASN A 108 -7.70 27.45 -18.75
N GLY A 109 -6.86 26.40 -18.85
CA GLY A 109 -5.60 26.44 -19.60
C GLY A 109 -4.48 27.23 -18.93
N ASN A 110 -4.67 27.75 -17.72
CA ASN A 110 -3.63 28.38 -16.93
C ASN A 110 -3.09 27.40 -15.89
N PHE A 111 -1.79 27.19 -15.85
CA PHE A 111 -1.14 26.17 -15.03
C PHE A 111 -0.39 26.74 -13.82
N GLU A 112 -0.41 28.06 -13.62
CA GLU A 112 0.34 28.72 -12.54
C GLU A 112 0.04 28.13 -11.16
N ILE A 113 -1.24 27.90 -10.83
CA ILE A 113 -1.65 27.34 -9.54
C ILE A 113 -1.16 25.90 -9.38
N VAL A 114 -1.40 25.03 -10.36
CA VAL A 114 -1.08 23.60 -10.28
C VAL A 114 0.43 23.33 -10.37
N ASP A 115 1.17 24.14 -11.14
CA ASP A 115 2.63 24.06 -11.19
C ASP A 115 3.25 24.58 -9.89
N GLY A 116 2.71 25.66 -9.32
CA GLY A 116 3.12 26.16 -8.02
C GLY A 116 2.96 25.12 -6.89
N VAL A 117 1.90 24.32 -6.93
CA VAL A 117 1.73 23.19 -5.98
C VAL A 117 2.81 22.13 -6.20
N ARG A 118 3.06 21.73 -7.46
CA ARG A 118 4.14 20.77 -7.76
C ARG A 118 5.49 21.27 -7.24
N ASP A 119 5.81 22.53 -7.48
CA ASP A 119 7.10 23.12 -7.12
C ASP A 119 7.27 23.24 -5.59
N LEU A 120 6.16 23.41 -4.84
CA LEU A 120 6.18 23.53 -3.38
C LEU A 120 6.17 22.16 -2.67
N VAL A 121 5.37 21.20 -3.15
CA VAL A 121 5.10 19.94 -2.42
C VAL A 121 5.37 18.67 -3.24
N GLY A 122 5.72 18.80 -4.52
CA GLY A 122 6.11 17.69 -5.40
C GLY A 122 4.96 16.81 -5.88
N GLY A 123 3.69 17.18 -5.61
CA GLY A 123 2.52 16.36 -5.91
C GLY A 123 1.85 16.68 -7.24
N ALA A 124 0.99 15.78 -7.68
CA ALA A 124 0.05 16.02 -8.77
C ALA A 124 -1.07 16.97 -8.30
N ALA A 125 -1.42 17.95 -9.13
CA ALA A 125 -2.50 18.89 -8.84
C ALA A 125 -3.35 19.14 -10.09
N THR A 126 -4.66 19.32 -9.89
CA THR A 126 -5.63 19.58 -10.96
C THR A 126 -6.77 20.43 -10.45
N VAL A 127 -7.30 21.25 -11.33
CA VAL A 127 -8.60 21.90 -11.18
C VAL A 127 -9.54 21.31 -12.24
N PHE A 128 -10.70 20.82 -11.78
CA PHE A 128 -11.79 20.39 -12.65
C PHE A 128 -12.89 21.45 -12.63
N GLN A 129 -13.57 21.65 -13.76
CA GLN A 129 -14.78 22.44 -13.87
C GLN A 129 -15.97 21.53 -14.13
N VAL A 130 -17.08 21.77 -13.42
CA VAL A 130 -18.37 21.10 -13.65
C VAL A 130 -19.11 21.76 -14.81
N TYR A 131 -19.64 20.94 -15.71
CA TYR A 131 -20.46 21.39 -16.85
C TYR A 131 -21.86 20.80 -16.75
N ASN A 132 -22.86 21.65 -16.81
CA ASN A 132 -24.30 21.31 -16.86
C ASN A 132 -24.74 20.31 -15.73
N ASN A 133 -24.07 20.32 -14.59
CA ASN A 133 -24.30 19.35 -13.49
C ASN A 133 -24.28 17.87 -13.93
N SER A 134 -23.57 17.55 -14.99
CA SER A 134 -23.55 16.20 -15.59
C SER A 134 -22.17 15.56 -15.59
N TYR A 135 -21.11 16.34 -15.76
CA TYR A 135 -19.74 15.88 -15.79
C TYR A 135 -18.76 16.98 -15.38
N ALA A 136 -17.56 16.60 -15.01
CA ALA A 136 -16.48 17.55 -14.72
C ALA A 136 -15.27 17.28 -15.60
N VAL A 137 -14.67 18.34 -16.13
CA VAL A 137 -13.52 18.30 -17.06
C VAL A 137 -12.30 18.92 -16.40
N ARG A 138 -11.15 18.31 -16.61
CA ARG A 138 -9.85 18.80 -16.17
C ARG A 138 -9.47 20.03 -17.00
N ILE A 139 -9.49 21.22 -16.37
CA ILE A 139 -9.26 22.52 -17.05
C ILE A 139 -7.84 23.07 -16.81
N SER A 140 -7.20 22.65 -15.71
CA SER A 140 -5.83 23.00 -15.34
C SER A 140 -5.19 21.83 -14.61
N THR A 141 -3.99 21.40 -15.01
CA THR A 141 -3.32 20.24 -14.41
C THR A 141 -1.82 20.22 -14.68
N ASN A 142 -1.05 19.64 -13.75
CA ASN A 142 0.33 19.23 -13.96
C ASN A 142 0.46 17.72 -14.23
N VAL A 143 -0.64 16.95 -14.16
CA VAL A 143 -0.67 15.53 -14.52
C VAL A 143 -0.49 15.38 -16.03
N LYS A 144 0.40 14.47 -16.44
CA LYS A 144 0.66 14.15 -17.84
C LYS A 144 -0.04 12.86 -18.24
N GLY A 145 -0.56 12.83 -19.47
CA GLY A 145 -1.07 11.63 -20.11
C GLY A 145 0.03 10.71 -20.61
N THR A 146 -0.34 9.59 -21.20
CA THR A 146 0.59 8.62 -21.80
C THR A 146 1.38 9.18 -22.99
N ASP A 147 0.88 10.25 -23.60
CA ASP A 147 1.52 11.03 -24.68
C ASP A 147 2.56 12.04 -24.17
N GLY A 148 2.71 12.17 -22.83
CA GLY A 148 3.59 13.15 -22.18
C GLY A 148 3.04 14.57 -22.10
N GLU A 149 1.88 14.85 -22.72
CA GLU A 149 1.20 16.13 -22.64
C GLU A 149 0.33 16.25 -21.38
N ARG A 150 -0.05 17.48 -21.00
CA ARG A 150 -0.96 17.68 -19.87
C ARG A 150 -2.33 17.10 -20.17
N ALA A 151 -2.85 16.32 -19.24
CA ALA A 151 -4.12 15.61 -19.39
C ALA A 151 -5.38 16.54 -19.37
N VAL A 152 -5.26 17.76 -19.91
CA VAL A 152 -6.38 18.71 -20.01
C VAL A 152 -7.48 18.13 -20.89
N GLY A 153 -8.73 18.38 -20.56
CA GLY A 153 -9.89 17.88 -21.30
C GLY A 153 -10.37 16.48 -20.89
N THR A 154 -9.63 15.76 -20.04
CA THR A 154 -10.08 14.47 -19.53
C THR A 154 -11.15 14.65 -18.43
N HIS A 155 -12.03 13.63 -18.30
CA HIS A 155 -13.17 13.68 -17.39
C HIS A 155 -12.84 13.13 -16.00
N LEU A 156 -13.56 13.65 -15.02
CA LEU A 156 -13.61 13.06 -13.67
C LEU A 156 -14.37 11.72 -13.72
N THR A 157 -13.95 10.73 -12.95
CA THR A 157 -14.62 9.42 -12.89
C THR A 157 -15.91 9.48 -12.12
N ASP A 158 -16.90 8.62 -12.49
CA ASP A 158 -18.27 8.66 -11.98
C ASP A 158 -18.37 8.59 -10.45
N ASN A 159 -17.59 7.71 -9.81
CA ASN A 159 -17.63 7.55 -8.35
C ASN A 159 -17.06 8.77 -7.60
N VAL A 160 -16.06 9.46 -8.16
CA VAL A 160 -15.55 10.71 -7.59
C VAL A 160 -16.55 11.85 -7.83
N TYR A 161 -17.15 11.89 -9.02
CA TYR A 161 -18.19 12.86 -9.36
C TYR A 161 -19.38 12.75 -8.39
N GLU A 162 -19.83 11.54 -8.07
CA GLU A 162 -20.93 11.31 -7.14
C GLU A 162 -20.64 11.90 -5.76
N VAL A 163 -19.44 11.67 -5.21
CA VAL A 163 -19.07 12.16 -3.88
C VAL A 163 -18.73 13.65 -3.91
N ALA A 164 -17.79 14.07 -4.79
CA ALA A 164 -17.26 15.42 -4.75
C ALA A 164 -18.22 16.46 -5.34
N VAL A 165 -19.02 16.10 -6.35
CA VAL A 165 -19.90 17.07 -7.01
C VAL A 165 -21.32 16.97 -6.50
N LYS A 166 -21.92 15.77 -6.45
CA LYS A 166 -23.34 15.66 -6.06
C LYS A 166 -23.56 15.71 -4.56
N GLN A 167 -22.66 15.08 -3.76
CA GLN A 167 -22.78 15.12 -2.29
C GLN A 167 -22.08 16.33 -1.70
N GLY A 168 -21.14 16.98 -2.44
CA GLY A 168 -20.37 18.13 -1.96
C GLY A 168 -19.35 17.74 -0.88
N GLU A 169 -18.89 16.49 -0.84
CA GLU A 169 -17.96 15.97 0.15
C GLU A 169 -16.58 15.71 -0.45
N THR A 170 -15.54 15.85 0.36
CA THR A 170 -14.17 15.52 -0.07
C THR A 170 -14.01 14.01 -0.23
N TYR A 171 -13.68 13.57 -1.45
CA TYR A 171 -13.36 12.18 -1.74
C TYR A 171 -11.87 11.89 -1.49
N TYR A 172 -11.58 10.77 -0.83
CA TYR A 172 -10.23 10.21 -0.69
C TYR A 172 -10.19 8.81 -1.27
N GLY A 173 -9.13 8.47 -2.00
CA GLY A 173 -8.99 7.13 -2.55
C GLY A 173 -7.70 6.92 -3.32
N ARG A 174 -7.50 5.68 -3.74
CA ARG A 174 -6.44 5.30 -4.66
C ARG A 174 -6.94 5.44 -6.09
N ARG A 175 -6.09 5.93 -6.99
CA ARG A 175 -6.36 6.08 -8.41
C ARG A 175 -5.15 5.73 -9.24
N ASP A 176 -5.38 4.93 -10.28
CA ASP A 176 -4.46 4.87 -11.41
C ASP A 176 -4.68 6.10 -12.29
N LEU A 177 -3.63 6.85 -12.53
CA LEU A 177 -3.60 7.97 -13.46
C LEU A 177 -2.54 7.68 -14.52
N PHE A 178 -2.99 7.20 -15.67
CA PHE A 178 -2.14 6.90 -16.82
C PHE A 178 -1.01 5.90 -16.53
N GLY A 179 -1.29 4.84 -15.76
CA GLY A 179 -0.36 3.78 -15.38
C GLY A 179 0.46 4.05 -14.12
N VAL A 180 0.21 5.17 -13.43
CA VAL A 180 0.85 5.49 -12.15
C VAL A 180 -0.21 5.51 -11.04
N ASN A 181 0.03 4.77 -9.97
CA ASN A 181 -0.85 4.71 -8.81
C ASN A 181 -0.64 5.90 -7.86
N TYR A 182 -1.72 6.58 -7.53
CA TYR A 182 -1.75 7.73 -6.61
C TYR A 182 -2.68 7.49 -5.43
N VAL A 183 -2.27 7.98 -4.27
CA VAL A 183 -3.20 8.30 -3.18
C VAL A 183 -3.68 9.71 -3.41
N THR A 184 -5.00 9.90 -3.44
CA THR A 184 -5.63 11.12 -3.97
C THR A 184 -6.65 11.72 -3.03
N ALA A 185 -6.86 13.04 -3.16
CA ALA A 185 -7.99 13.75 -2.59
C ALA A 185 -8.64 14.64 -3.65
N TYR A 186 -9.97 14.74 -3.59
CA TYR A 186 -10.79 15.56 -4.47
C TYR A 186 -11.74 16.38 -3.60
N GLU A 187 -11.62 17.71 -3.63
CA GLU A 187 -12.39 18.63 -2.82
C GLU A 187 -13.29 19.48 -3.69
N PRO A 188 -14.60 19.62 -3.36
CA PRO A 188 -15.51 20.47 -4.13
C PRO A 188 -15.11 21.94 -4.08
N ILE A 189 -15.21 22.63 -5.22
CA ILE A 189 -15.13 24.07 -5.34
C ILE A 189 -16.56 24.61 -5.35
N ILE A 190 -16.89 25.43 -4.36
CA ILE A 190 -18.23 25.95 -4.16
C ILE A 190 -18.24 27.44 -4.49
N ASP A 191 -19.20 27.88 -5.28
CA ASP A 191 -19.43 29.30 -5.60
C ASP A 191 -20.13 30.06 -4.45
N LYS A 192 -20.31 31.37 -4.61
CA LYS A 192 -21.00 32.24 -3.63
C LYS A 192 -22.46 31.83 -3.35
N ASN A 193 -23.08 31.04 -4.21
CA ASN A 193 -24.47 30.59 -4.08
C ASN A 193 -24.56 29.19 -3.40
N GLY A 194 -23.44 28.58 -3.02
CA GLY A 194 -23.39 27.23 -2.45
C GLY A 194 -23.43 26.11 -3.50
N THR A 195 -23.26 26.44 -4.79
CA THR A 195 -23.26 25.46 -5.88
C THR A 195 -21.84 24.90 -6.11
N VAL A 196 -21.70 23.58 -6.27
CA VAL A 196 -20.43 22.97 -6.65
C VAL A 196 -20.18 23.23 -8.13
N ILE A 197 -19.18 24.06 -8.45
CA ILE A 197 -18.82 24.47 -9.81
C ILE A 197 -17.54 23.81 -10.32
N GLY A 198 -16.82 23.09 -9.45
CA GLY A 198 -15.59 22.42 -9.80
C GLY A 198 -15.07 21.51 -8.70
N VAL A 199 -13.87 20.96 -8.91
CA VAL A 199 -13.19 20.09 -7.94
C VAL A 199 -11.68 20.38 -7.96
N LEU A 200 -11.10 20.61 -6.80
CA LEU A 200 -9.65 20.60 -6.59
C LEU A 200 -9.18 19.16 -6.41
N PHE A 201 -8.11 18.79 -7.06
CA PHE A 201 -7.50 17.46 -6.94
C PHE A 201 -6.03 17.59 -6.60
N VAL A 202 -5.59 16.74 -5.69
CA VAL A 202 -4.18 16.45 -5.45
C VAL A 202 -3.94 14.95 -5.43
N GLY A 203 -2.72 14.55 -5.81
CA GLY A 203 -2.29 13.15 -5.76
C GLY A 203 -0.81 13.04 -5.40
N THR A 204 -0.50 12.08 -4.52
CA THR A 204 0.86 11.68 -4.20
C THR A 204 1.09 10.28 -4.76
N GLU A 205 2.17 10.10 -5.53
CA GLU A 205 2.53 8.79 -6.09
C GLU A 205 2.73 7.77 -4.97
N GLU A 206 2.06 6.64 -5.11
CA GLU A 206 2.09 5.59 -4.10
C GLU A 206 3.48 4.92 -4.02
N GLU A 207 4.14 4.76 -5.15
CA GLU A 207 5.43 4.08 -5.23
C GLU A 207 6.51 4.77 -4.40
N GLN A 208 6.57 6.10 -4.42
CA GLN A 208 7.53 6.87 -3.62
C GLN A 208 7.37 6.65 -2.11
N THR A 209 6.14 6.40 -1.66
CA THR A 209 5.83 6.19 -0.23
C THR A 209 6.04 4.74 0.19
N LEU A 210 5.77 3.81 -0.71
CA LEU A 210 5.93 2.37 -0.47
C LEU A 210 7.38 1.88 -0.58
N ASP A 211 8.26 2.60 -1.25
CA ASP A 211 9.65 2.18 -1.44
C ASP A 211 10.40 1.95 -0.12
N VAL A 212 10.12 2.75 0.91
CA VAL A 212 10.70 2.56 2.24
C VAL A 212 10.24 1.23 2.85
N VAL A 213 8.95 0.91 2.74
CA VAL A 213 8.36 -0.34 3.24
C VAL A 213 8.87 -1.52 2.44
N LYS A 214 8.85 -1.43 1.12
CA LYS A 214 9.38 -2.46 0.21
C LYS A 214 10.85 -2.78 0.53
N LYS A 215 11.66 -1.75 0.77
CA LYS A 215 13.08 -1.92 1.13
C LYS A 215 13.26 -2.56 2.50
N SER A 216 12.46 -2.19 3.49
CA SER A 216 12.45 -2.83 4.81
C SER A 216 12.11 -4.31 4.70
N ILE A 217 11.04 -4.67 4.00
CA ILE A 217 10.61 -6.06 3.80
C ILE A 217 11.69 -6.89 3.08
N ARG A 218 12.28 -6.35 2.00
CA ARG A 218 13.36 -7.03 1.26
C ARG A 218 14.59 -7.30 2.13
N ASN A 219 14.87 -6.45 3.10
CA ASN A 219 16.03 -6.56 3.97
C ASN A 219 15.77 -7.36 5.25
N THR A 220 14.52 -7.78 5.49
CA THR A 220 14.18 -8.60 6.66
C THR A 220 14.61 -10.03 6.41
N VAL A 221 15.60 -10.49 7.17
CA VAL A 221 16.09 -11.89 7.16
C VAL A 221 15.33 -12.65 8.23
N VAL A 222 14.60 -13.69 7.84
CA VAL A 222 13.79 -14.52 8.74
C VAL A 222 14.58 -15.74 9.25
N GLY A 223 15.50 -16.26 8.45
CA GLY A 223 16.33 -17.42 8.75
C GLY A 223 17.52 -17.53 7.79
N MET A 224 18.19 -18.68 7.74
CA MET A 224 19.37 -18.82 6.89
C MET A 224 19.07 -18.79 5.38
N ASN A 225 17.84 -19.17 4.95
CA ASN A 225 17.39 -19.19 3.55
C ASN A 225 15.92 -18.74 3.40
N GLU A 226 15.38 -18.08 4.40
CA GLU A 226 13.98 -17.66 4.43
C GLU A 226 13.88 -16.16 4.19
N TYR A 227 12.82 -15.76 3.54
CA TYR A 227 12.57 -14.36 3.20
C TYR A 227 11.08 -14.04 3.28
N MET A 228 10.78 -12.78 3.44
CA MET A 228 9.41 -12.29 3.39
C MET A 228 9.09 -11.79 1.99
N PHE A 229 7.84 -11.97 1.59
CA PHE A 229 7.30 -11.44 0.35
C PHE A 229 5.90 -10.88 0.58
N VAL A 230 5.46 -10.01 -0.31
CA VAL A 230 4.11 -9.42 -0.29
C VAL A 230 3.47 -9.64 -1.64
N LEU A 231 2.23 -10.09 -1.61
CA LEU A 231 1.36 -10.22 -2.76
C LEU A 231 0.20 -9.22 -2.65
N ASP A 232 -0.36 -8.82 -3.78
CA ASP A 232 -1.66 -8.17 -3.80
C ASP A 232 -2.80 -9.22 -3.72
N GLY A 233 -4.04 -8.73 -3.64
CA GLY A 233 -5.24 -9.59 -3.58
C GLY A 233 -5.49 -10.44 -4.84
N ASN A 234 -4.68 -10.28 -5.90
CA ASN A 234 -4.74 -11.05 -7.15
C ASN A 234 -3.54 -12.00 -7.30
N GLY A 235 -2.67 -12.11 -6.29
CA GLY A 235 -1.48 -12.94 -6.33
C GLY A 235 -0.28 -12.36 -7.08
N MET A 236 -0.31 -11.07 -7.41
CA MET A 236 0.86 -10.37 -7.97
C MET A 236 1.90 -10.09 -6.88
N VAL A 237 3.15 -10.36 -7.17
CA VAL A 237 4.28 -10.12 -6.28
C VAL A 237 4.56 -8.61 -6.21
N LEU A 238 4.26 -8.01 -5.06
CA LEU A 238 4.55 -6.60 -4.78
C LEU A 238 5.95 -6.39 -4.19
N VAL A 239 6.40 -7.32 -3.36
CA VAL A 239 7.72 -7.30 -2.73
C VAL A 239 8.30 -8.70 -2.68
N HIS A 240 9.51 -8.88 -3.18
CA HIS A 240 10.30 -10.11 -3.09
C HIS A 240 11.79 -9.76 -3.15
N PRO A 241 12.69 -10.51 -2.52
CA PRO A 241 14.12 -10.23 -2.53
C PRO A 241 14.74 -10.20 -3.93
N THR A 242 14.30 -11.09 -4.82
CA THR A 242 14.93 -11.34 -6.13
C THR A 242 13.98 -11.28 -7.32
N LEU A 243 12.66 -11.24 -7.09
CA LEU A 243 11.64 -11.24 -8.14
C LEU A 243 10.87 -9.93 -8.16
N SER A 244 10.45 -9.49 -9.34
CA SER A 244 9.51 -8.40 -9.56
C SER A 244 8.48 -8.82 -10.59
N ASP A 245 7.27 -8.29 -10.47
CA ASP A 245 6.19 -8.39 -11.47
C ASP A 245 5.77 -9.83 -11.83
N ALA A 246 6.01 -10.80 -10.94
CA ALA A 246 5.56 -12.16 -11.10
C ALA A 246 4.13 -12.34 -10.57
N ASN A 247 3.30 -13.09 -11.27
CA ASN A 247 1.99 -13.50 -10.78
C ASN A 247 2.06 -14.94 -10.27
N TRP A 248 1.76 -15.13 -8.97
CA TRP A 248 1.80 -16.41 -8.28
C TRP A 248 0.42 -16.98 -7.98
N SER A 249 -0.66 -16.37 -8.49
CA SER A 249 -2.05 -16.80 -8.22
C SER A 249 -2.32 -18.28 -8.53
N GLU A 250 -1.58 -18.87 -9.46
CA GLU A 250 -1.73 -20.29 -9.84
C GLU A 250 -0.96 -21.25 -8.92
N MET A 251 -0.11 -20.76 -8.01
CA MET A 251 0.57 -21.60 -7.04
C MET A 251 -0.41 -22.05 -5.96
N GLY A 252 -0.41 -23.36 -5.62
CA GLY A 252 -1.40 -23.95 -4.72
C GLY A 252 -1.48 -23.26 -3.36
N TYR A 253 -0.32 -23.00 -2.72
CA TYR A 253 -0.25 -22.30 -1.44
C TYR A 253 -0.68 -20.82 -1.52
N VAL A 254 -0.42 -20.15 -2.65
CA VAL A 254 -0.87 -18.75 -2.85
C VAL A 254 -2.38 -18.70 -3.00
N ARG A 255 -2.97 -19.64 -3.73
CA ARG A 255 -4.43 -19.74 -3.85
C ARG A 255 -5.09 -19.93 -2.50
N GLU A 256 -4.55 -20.82 -1.68
CA GLU A 256 -5.02 -21.04 -0.31
C GLU A 256 -4.89 -19.77 0.56
N MET A 257 -3.78 -19.04 0.46
CA MET A 257 -3.59 -17.75 1.14
C MET A 257 -4.60 -16.68 0.68
N LEU A 258 -4.93 -16.64 -0.62
CA LEU A 258 -5.89 -15.68 -1.18
C LEU A 258 -7.34 -16.01 -0.78
N GLU A 259 -7.66 -17.29 -0.57
CA GLU A 259 -8.96 -17.77 -0.09
C GLU A 259 -9.13 -17.54 1.41
N ASN A 260 -8.08 -17.78 2.20
CA ASN A 260 -8.04 -17.67 3.66
C ASN A 260 -7.45 -16.32 4.10
N LYS A 261 -8.13 -15.23 3.83
CA LYS A 261 -7.65 -13.84 4.04
C LYS A 261 -7.07 -13.49 5.42
N ASP A 262 -7.19 -14.35 6.42
CA ASP A 262 -6.76 -14.15 7.81
C ASP A 262 -5.54 -14.98 8.22
N GLY A 263 -4.83 -15.55 7.29
CA GLY A 263 -3.64 -16.37 7.52
C GLY A 263 -3.92 -17.88 7.41
N ALA A 264 -2.93 -18.63 6.91
CA ALA A 264 -2.94 -20.08 6.86
C ALA A 264 -2.33 -20.66 8.15
#